data_9503203f7b7cdac219b911538e76b579
#
_entry.id   9503203f7b7cdac219b911538e76b579
#
_cell.length_a   1.000
_cell.length_b   1.000
_cell.length_c   1.000
_cell.angle_alpha   90.00
_cell.angle_beta   90.00
_cell.angle_gamma   90.00
#
_symmetry.space_group_name_H-M   'P 1'
#
loop_
_entity.id
_entity.type
_entity.pdbx_description
1 polymer ?
#
loop_
_entity_poly.entity_id
_entity_poly.type
_entity_poly.pdbx_seq_one_letter_code
_entity_poly.pdbx_strand_id
1 'polypeptide(L)'
;MKILTATLTLILTLAAGSVSFAQCPQSDCCGTHHCNACDNGSHAKRRHHNSNNDYLVSDFKVYYRGQVVEGATASSFSVIGEGYAKDNFRVFYKGQKVDGATASSFTLLGCGYAKDSFKVFYKGQKMDGATASSFTLLGEGYTKDSFRVFYKGQKIDDATASSFTLLGRGYAKDSFRVFYKGKKIDGATASSFVVLDNGYAKDNFSTYYKGNKI
;
A
#
# COMPACT_ATOMS: atom_id res chain seq x y z
N MET A 1 -4.80 -68.72 18.86
CA MET A 1 -3.92 -67.73 18.21
C MET A 1 -4.79 -66.91 17.23
N LYS A 2 -5.30 -65.77 17.68
CA LYS A 2 -6.20 -64.90 16.86
C LYS A 2 -5.40 -63.73 16.38
N ILE A 3 -5.26 -63.59 15.08
CA ILE A 3 -4.58 -62.51 14.42
C ILE A 3 -5.58 -61.38 14.20
N LEU A 4 -5.35 -60.24 14.83
CA LEU A 4 -6.18 -59.02 14.70
C LEU A 4 -5.60 -58.18 13.54
N THR A 5 -6.33 -58.12 12.45
CA THR A 5 -5.99 -57.21 11.33
C THR A 5 -6.58 -55.85 11.61
N ALA A 6 -5.73 -54.85 11.86
CA ALA A 6 -6.12 -53.44 11.95
C ALA A 6 -6.12 -52.80 10.56
N THR A 7 -7.30 -52.45 10.09
CA THR A 7 -7.49 -51.64 8.87
C THR A 7 -7.26 -50.16 9.20
N LEU A 8 -6.19 -49.58 8.62
CA LEU A 8 -5.87 -48.17 8.74
C LEU A 8 -6.70 -47.39 7.71
N THR A 9 -7.73 -46.70 8.15
CA THR A 9 -8.53 -45.79 7.31
C THR A 9 -7.82 -44.46 7.21
N LEU A 10 -7.27 -44.18 6.01
CA LEU A 10 -6.64 -42.90 5.69
C LEU A 10 -7.75 -41.88 5.41
N ILE A 11 -8.01 -40.96 6.33
CA ILE A 11 -8.89 -39.81 6.11
C ILE A 11 -8.09 -38.72 5.42
N LEU A 12 -8.35 -38.55 4.12
CA LEU A 12 -7.81 -37.46 3.31
C LEU A 12 -8.61 -36.19 3.60
N THR A 13 -8.14 -35.32 4.51
CA THR A 13 -8.71 -33.99 4.71
C THR A 13 -8.22 -33.07 3.59
N LEU A 14 -9.12 -32.75 2.65
CA LEU A 14 -8.91 -31.63 1.73
C LEU A 14 -8.84 -30.34 2.54
N ALA A 15 -7.64 -29.81 2.70
CA ALA A 15 -7.45 -28.43 3.15
C ALA A 15 -7.91 -27.49 2.01
N ALA A 16 -9.10 -26.91 2.17
CA ALA A 16 -9.51 -25.76 1.38
C ALA A 16 -8.52 -24.63 1.66
N GLY A 17 -7.65 -24.33 0.69
CA GLY A 17 -6.75 -23.21 0.74
C GLY A 17 -7.56 -21.91 0.82
N SER A 18 -7.72 -21.36 2.01
CA SER A 18 -8.16 -19.99 2.20
C SER A 18 -7.09 -19.07 1.64
N VAL A 19 -7.41 -18.37 0.55
CA VAL A 19 -6.61 -17.27 0.04
C VAL A 19 -6.61 -16.20 1.13
N SER A 20 -5.54 -16.13 1.89
CA SER A 20 -5.30 -15.09 2.87
C SER A 20 -5.13 -13.78 2.11
N PHE A 21 -6.18 -12.96 2.07
CA PHE A 21 -6.03 -11.54 1.77
C PHE A 21 -5.11 -10.96 2.82
N ALA A 22 -3.94 -10.48 2.40
CA ALA A 22 -3.02 -9.79 3.29
C ALA A 22 -3.77 -8.63 3.94
N GLN A 23 -4.11 -8.78 5.21
CA GLN A 23 -4.69 -7.71 6.03
C GLN A 23 -3.66 -6.59 6.10
N CYS A 24 -4.04 -5.43 5.61
CA CYS A 24 -3.29 -4.19 5.87
C CYS A 24 -3.21 -4.02 7.40
N PRO A 25 -2.02 -3.88 8.01
CA PRO A 25 -1.93 -3.68 9.46
C PRO A 25 -2.73 -2.44 9.86
N GLN A 26 -3.55 -2.58 10.88
CA GLN A 26 -4.59 -1.63 11.31
C GLN A 26 -4.09 -0.32 11.93
N SER A 27 -2.86 0.10 11.76
CA SER A 27 -2.37 1.38 12.24
C SER A 27 -1.62 2.12 11.14
N ASP A 28 -2.15 3.25 10.71
CA ASP A 28 -1.47 4.29 9.94
C ASP A 28 -1.34 4.14 8.41
N CYS A 29 -2.14 3.32 7.76
CA CYS A 29 -2.15 3.34 6.28
C CYS A 29 -2.65 4.66 5.68
N CYS A 30 -3.35 5.48 6.43
CA CYS A 30 -3.84 6.77 5.96
C CYS A 30 -3.91 7.79 7.11
N GLY A 31 -2.86 8.54 7.32
CA GLY A 31 -3.09 9.88 7.87
C GLY A 31 -4.06 10.62 6.95
N THR A 32 -5.37 10.66 7.33
CA THR A 32 -6.47 11.45 6.76
C THR A 32 -7.35 10.88 5.65
N HIS A 33 -7.16 9.68 5.10
CA HIS A 33 -8.15 9.10 4.17
C HIS A 33 -8.37 7.61 4.42
N HIS A 34 -9.61 7.24 4.76
CA HIS A 34 -10.08 5.87 5.01
C HIS A 34 -9.77 4.91 3.86
N CYS A 35 -9.10 3.81 4.18
CA CYS A 35 -9.15 2.61 3.35
C CYS A 35 -10.52 1.95 3.58
N ASN A 36 -11.37 1.80 2.55
CA ASN A 36 -12.67 1.13 2.63
C ASN A 36 -12.61 -0.37 3.00
N ALA A 37 -11.44 -0.89 3.36
CA ALA A 37 -11.24 -2.28 3.76
C ALA A 37 -11.16 -2.51 5.28
N CYS A 38 -11.26 -1.46 6.12
CA CYS A 38 -11.05 -1.54 7.57
C CYS A 38 -12.27 -1.10 8.39
N ASP A 39 -13.51 -1.15 7.83
CA ASP A 39 -14.69 -0.76 8.62
C ASP A 39 -15.46 -1.99 9.11
N ASN A 40 -15.17 -2.39 10.35
CA ASN A 40 -16.06 -3.19 11.18
C ASN A 40 -16.33 -2.46 12.51
N GLY A 41 -17.39 -1.70 12.50
CA GLY A 41 -18.26 -1.49 13.68
C GLY A 41 -17.83 -0.51 14.74
N SER A 42 -18.32 0.72 14.67
CA SER A 42 -19.12 1.35 15.73
C SER A 42 -19.47 2.80 15.39
N HIS A 43 -20.71 3.18 15.69
CA HIS A 43 -21.41 4.39 15.35
C HIS A 43 -20.68 5.71 15.68
N ALA A 44 -20.32 6.47 14.64
CA ALA A 44 -20.32 7.94 14.69
C ALA A 44 -20.70 8.44 13.29
N LYS A 45 -21.83 9.13 13.16
CA LYS A 45 -22.30 9.78 11.93
C LYS A 45 -21.34 10.91 11.56
N ARG A 46 -20.22 10.60 10.92
CA ARG A 46 -19.43 11.54 10.13
C ARG A 46 -19.80 11.28 8.66
N ARG A 47 -20.25 12.32 7.97
CA ARG A 47 -20.51 12.27 6.52
C ARG A 47 -19.20 11.88 5.83
N HIS A 48 -19.07 10.58 5.55
CA HIS A 48 -17.98 10.05 4.72
C HIS A 48 -18.17 10.62 3.31
N HIS A 49 -17.25 11.47 2.89
CA HIS A 49 -17.11 11.85 1.50
C HIS A 49 -16.59 10.61 0.77
N ASN A 50 -17.52 9.80 0.25
CA ASN A 50 -17.21 8.58 -0.48
C ASN A 50 -16.47 9.00 -1.76
N SER A 51 -15.17 8.75 -1.84
CA SER A 51 -14.35 9.09 -3.01
C SER A 51 -14.81 8.39 -4.30
N ASN A 52 -15.68 7.39 -4.18
CA ASN A 52 -16.36 6.76 -5.31
C ASN A 52 -17.47 7.63 -5.92
N ASN A 53 -17.91 8.69 -5.22
CA ASN A 53 -19.01 9.55 -5.69
C ASN A 53 -18.52 10.81 -6.41
N ASP A 54 -17.22 10.99 -6.58
CA ASP A 54 -16.65 12.15 -7.27
C ASP A 54 -16.75 12.03 -8.81
N TYR A 55 -16.90 10.80 -9.34
CA TYR A 55 -17.11 10.55 -10.77
C TYR A 55 -18.60 10.36 -11.08
N LEU A 56 -19.07 10.97 -12.15
CA LEU A 56 -20.41 10.84 -12.70
C LEU A 56 -20.32 10.54 -14.20
N VAL A 57 -21.08 9.58 -14.67
CA VAL A 57 -21.29 9.33 -16.10
C VAL A 57 -22.68 9.78 -16.47
N SER A 58 -22.81 10.78 -17.34
CA SER A 58 -24.08 11.33 -17.84
C SER A 58 -23.90 11.85 -19.27
N ASP A 59 -24.92 11.75 -20.08
CA ASP A 59 -24.96 12.30 -21.44
C ASP A 59 -23.75 11.90 -22.31
N PHE A 60 -23.37 10.61 -22.22
CA PHE A 60 -22.21 10.04 -22.92
C PHE A 60 -20.86 10.67 -22.54
N LYS A 61 -20.81 11.41 -21.43
CA LYS A 61 -19.60 12.04 -20.89
C LYS A 61 -19.30 11.54 -19.49
N VAL A 62 -18.05 11.65 -19.11
CA VAL A 62 -17.58 11.40 -17.74
C VAL A 62 -17.23 12.73 -17.09
N TYR A 63 -17.65 12.90 -15.86
CA TYR A 63 -17.36 14.09 -15.05
C TYR A 63 -16.62 13.67 -13.78
N TYR A 64 -15.71 14.50 -13.33
CA TYR A 64 -15.11 14.42 -12.00
C TYR A 64 -15.38 15.73 -11.27
N ARG A 65 -16.16 15.70 -10.19
CA ARG A 65 -16.59 16.89 -9.43
C ARG A 65 -17.18 17.99 -10.33
N GLY A 66 -18.01 17.58 -11.28
CA GLY A 66 -18.70 18.50 -12.21
C GLY A 66 -17.86 18.97 -13.40
N GLN A 67 -16.58 18.63 -13.49
CA GLN A 67 -15.74 18.94 -14.65
C GLN A 67 -15.65 17.75 -15.59
N VAL A 68 -15.69 17.98 -16.90
CA VAL A 68 -15.55 16.93 -17.91
C VAL A 68 -14.17 16.28 -17.79
N VAL A 69 -14.15 14.95 -17.78
CA VAL A 69 -12.91 14.16 -17.84
C VAL A 69 -12.53 13.97 -19.30
N GLU A 70 -11.59 14.75 -19.76
CA GLU A 70 -11.18 14.76 -21.16
C GLU A 70 -10.65 13.40 -21.61
N GLY A 71 -11.14 12.96 -22.76
CA GLY A 71 -10.76 11.70 -23.39
C GLY A 71 -11.30 10.44 -22.74
N ALA A 72 -12.12 10.52 -21.69
CA ALA A 72 -12.75 9.35 -21.09
C ALA A 72 -13.86 8.79 -21.97
N THR A 73 -13.89 7.46 -22.12
CA THR A 73 -14.94 6.74 -22.89
C THR A 73 -16.04 6.29 -21.94
N ALA A 74 -17.16 7.04 -21.93
CA ALA A 74 -18.26 6.83 -20.99
C ALA A 74 -18.83 5.40 -20.99
N SER A 75 -18.95 4.77 -22.17
CA SER A 75 -19.53 3.41 -22.34
C SER A 75 -18.73 2.31 -21.65
N SER A 76 -17.44 2.52 -21.37
CA SER A 76 -16.54 1.54 -20.72
C SER A 76 -15.93 2.05 -19.42
N PHE A 77 -16.40 3.21 -18.95
CA PHE A 77 -15.83 3.84 -17.76
C PHE A 77 -16.20 3.10 -16.48
N SER A 78 -15.23 2.89 -15.64
CA SER A 78 -15.41 2.27 -14.32
C SER A 78 -14.53 2.93 -13.26
N VAL A 79 -15.10 3.17 -12.09
CA VAL A 79 -14.36 3.66 -10.92
C VAL A 79 -13.70 2.48 -10.22
N ILE A 80 -12.39 2.61 -9.96
CA ILE A 80 -11.60 1.56 -9.30
C ILE A 80 -11.56 1.80 -7.79
N GLY A 81 -11.45 3.05 -7.36
CA GLY A 81 -11.35 3.46 -5.96
C GLY A 81 -10.19 4.42 -5.70
N GLU A 82 -10.17 5.03 -4.52
CA GLU A 82 -9.12 5.97 -4.07
C GLU A 82 -8.82 7.10 -5.08
N GLY A 83 -9.83 7.51 -5.85
CA GLY A 83 -9.71 8.52 -6.90
C GLY A 83 -9.27 7.97 -8.25
N TYR A 84 -8.95 6.68 -8.36
CA TYR A 84 -8.65 6.04 -9.64
C TYR A 84 -9.92 5.56 -10.35
N ALA A 85 -9.91 5.70 -11.66
CA ALA A 85 -10.91 5.18 -12.58
C ALA A 85 -10.23 4.77 -13.90
N LYS A 86 -10.90 3.99 -14.72
CA LYS A 86 -10.41 3.61 -16.06
C LYS A 86 -11.55 3.41 -17.04
N ASP A 87 -11.23 3.53 -18.30
CA ASP A 87 -11.97 2.97 -19.42
C ASP A 87 -11.18 1.84 -20.09
N ASN A 88 -11.60 1.37 -21.24
CA ASN A 88 -10.88 0.31 -21.97
C ASN A 88 -9.46 0.71 -22.42
N PHE A 89 -9.18 2.02 -22.52
CA PHE A 89 -7.96 2.53 -23.13
C PHE A 89 -7.08 3.33 -22.18
N ARG A 90 -7.68 3.95 -21.15
CA ARG A 90 -7.01 4.94 -20.30
C ARG A 90 -7.31 4.75 -18.83
N VAL A 91 -6.37 5.19 -18.01
CA VAL A 91 -6.51 5.29 -16.56
C VAL A 91 -6.58 6.76 -16.17
N PHE A 92 -7.38 7.05 -15.17
CA PHE A 92 -7.58 8.41 -14.63
C PHE A 92 -7.36 8.41 -13.13
N TYR A 93 -6.84 9.50 -12.61
CA TYR A 93 -6.75 9.79 -11.18
C TYR A 93 -7.33 11.17 -10.91
N LYS A 94 -8.41 11.23 -10.12
CA LYS A 94 -9.12 12.48 -9.80
C LYS A 94 -9.42 13.33 -11.04
N GLY A 95 -9.96 12.70 -12.07
CA GLY A 95 -10.34 13.34 -13.33
C GLY A 95 -9.20 13.61 -14.31
N GLN A 96 -7.95 13.42 -13.92
CA GLN A 96 -6.80 13.63 -14.80
C GLN A 96 -6.31 12.30 -15.37
N LYS A 97 -5.93 12.28 -16.65
CA LYS A 97 -5.34 11.10 -17.28
C LYS A 97 -4.02 10.74 -16.60
N VAL A 98 -3.83 9.45 -16.31
CA VAL A 98 -2.56 8.91 -15.80
C VAL A 98 -1.69 8.50 -16.96
N ASP A 99 -0.64 9.27 -17.21
CA ASP A 99 0.23 9.04 -18.36
C ASP A 99 1.04 7.74 -18.22
N GLY A 100 1.08 7.02 -19.33
CA GLY A 100 1.80 5.77 -19.46
C GLY A 100 1.22 4.58 -18.72
N ALA A 101 0.03 4.70 -18.11
CA ALA A 101 -0.66 3.58 -17.48
C ALA A 101 -1.34 2.69 -18.54
N THR A 102 -1.27 1.37 -18.34
CA THR A 102 -1.90 0.36 -19.20
C THR A 102 -3.23 -0.09 -18.60
N ALA A 103 -4.35 0.40 -19.12
CA ALA A 103 -5.68 0.21 -18.55
C ALA A 103 -6.10 -1.26 -18.39
N SER A 104 -5.71 -2.13 -19.33
CA SER A 104 -6.08 -3.58 -19.32
C SER A 104 -5.50 -4.33 -18.11
N SER A 105 -4.31 -3.95 -17.63
CA SER A 105 -3.62 -4.61 -16.51
C SER A 105 -3.59 -3.76 -15.24
N PHE A 106 -4.27 -2.62 -15.24
CA PHE A 106 -4.22 -1.68 -14.12
C PHE A 106 -5.00 -2.19 -12.91
N THR A 107 -4.34 -2.22 -11.75
CA THR A 107 -4.90 -2.67 -10.47
C THR A 107 -4.55 -1.72 -9.34
N LEU A 108 -5.51 -1.47 -8.44
CA LEU A 108 -5.31 -0.73 -7.19
C LEU A 108 -4.63 -1.64 -6.16
N LEU A 109 -3.61 -1.12 -5.48
CA LEU A 109 -2.92 -1.80 -4.38
C LEU A 109 -3.38 -1.29 -3.01
N GLY A 110 -3.93 -0.09 -2.96
CA GLY A 110 -4.34 0.61 -1.73
C GLY A 110 -3.38 1.71 -1.32
N CYS A 111 -3.81 2.56 -0.36
CA CYS A 111 -3.02 3.69 0.16
C CYS A 111 -2.53 4.66 -0.93
N GLY A 112 -3.28 4.83 -2.00
CA GLY A 112 -2.93 5.66 -3.16
C GLY A 112 -2.00 4.99 -4.15
N TYR A 113 -1.55 3.75 -3.89
CA TYR A 113 -0.70 2.98 -4.81
C TYR A 113 -1.53 2.14 -5.77
N ALA A 114 -1.09 2.10 -7.01
CA ALA A 114 -1.64 1.25 -8.06
C ALA A 114 -0.51 0.76 -8.96
N LYS A 115 -0.75 -0.27 -9.75
CA LYS A 115 0.21 -0.76 -10.73
C LYS A 115 -0.47 -1.30 -11.97
N ASP A 116 0.27 -1.32 -13.06
CA ASP A 116 0.00 -2.18 -14.22
C ASP A 116 1.07 -3.29 -14.31
N SER A 117 1.13 -4.01 -15.40
CA SER A 117 2.13 -5.08 -15.59
C SER A 117 3.59 -4.58 -15.57
N PHE A 118 3.83 -3.29 -15.82
CA PHE A 118 5.17 -2.75 -16.03
C PHE A 118 5.55 -1.63 -15.08
N LYS A 119 4.57 -0.90 -14.55
CA LYS A 119 4.80 0.36 -13.83
C LYS A 119 4.01 0.41 -12.53
N VAL A 120 4.52 1.14 -11.58
CA VAL A 120 3.87 1.47 -10.31
C VAL A 120 3.53 2.95 -10.30
N PHE A 121 2.39 3.28 -9.69
CA PHE A 121 1.87 4.63 -9.56
C PHE A 121 1.53 4.94 -8.11
N TYR A 122 1.77 6.17 -7.70
CA TYR A 122 1.34 6.71 -6.42
C TYR A 122 0.52 7.98 -6.64
N LYS A 123 -0.76 7.96 -6.25
CA LYS A 123 -1.68 9.10 -6.42
C LYS A 123 -1.65 9.67 -7.85
N GLY A 124 -1.75 8.78 -8.85
CA GLY A 124 -1.77 9.13 -10.26
C GLY A 124 -0.41 9.44 -10.90
N GLN A 125 0.66 9.55 -10.11
CA GLN A 125 2.00 9.81 -10.61
C GLN A 125 2.79 8.51 -10.76
N LYS A 126 3.47 8.33 -11.90
CA LYS A 126 4.37 7.20 -12.13
C LYS A 126 5.54 7.25 -11.14
N MET A 127 5.86 6.14 -10.54
CA MET A 127 7.01 5.99 -9.66
C MET A 127 8.22 5.51 -10.47
N ASP A 128 9.21 6.41 -10.62
CA ASP A 128 10.41 6.07 -11.39
C ASP A 128 11.27 5.04 -10.66
N GLY A 129 11.70 4.06 -11.45
CA GLY A 129 12.53 2.96 -10.98
C GLY A 129 11.82 1.88 -10.18
N ALA A 130 10.54 2.00 -9.84
CA ALA A 130 9.81 0.95 -9.15
C ALA A 130 9.54 -0.26 -10.07
N THR A 131 9.78 -1.47 -9.55
CA THR A 131 9.60 -2.73 -10.27
C THR A 131 8.23 -3.33 -9.95
N ALA A 132 7.27 -3.24 -10.88
CA ALA A 132 5.88 -3.62 -10.66
C ALA A 132 5.68 -5.09 -10.25
N SER A 133 6.50 -6.02 -10.77
CA SER A 133 6.38 -7.46 -10.48
C SER A 133 6.68 -7.83 -9.03
N SER A 134 7.56 -7.08 -8.35
CA SER A 134 7.98 -7.35 -6.97
C SER A 134 7.52 -6.28 -5.96
N PHE A 135 6.70 -5.33 -6.41
CA PHE A 135 6.28 -4.20 -5.57
C PHE A 135 5.31 -4.64 -4.46
N THR A 136 5.62 -4.28 -3.23
CA THR A 136 4.82 -4.61 -2.03
C THR A 136 4.64 -3.42 -1.12
N LEU A 137 3.46 -3.34 -0.49
CA LEU A 137 3.17 -2.39 0.59
C LEU A 137 3.66 -2.97 1.92
N LEU A 138 4.43 -2.19 2.68
CA LEU A 138 4.89 -2.58 4.01
C LEU A 138 4.02 -2.01 5.13
N GLY A 139 3.38 -0.87 4.90
CA GLY A 139 2.61 -0.11 5.88
C GLY A 139 3.24 1.23 6.23
N GLU A 140 2.50 2.08 6.96
CA GLU A 140 2.94 3.41 7.42
C GLU A 140 3.54 4.29 6.31
N GLY A 141 3.10 4.10 5.06
CA GLY A 141 3.59 4.82 3.88
C GLY A 141 4.86 4.23 3.26
N TYR A 142 5.45 3.19 3.85
CA TYR A 142 6.60 2.48 3.29
C TYR A 142 6.16 1.40 2.29
N THR A 143 6.90 1.30 1.20
CA THR A 143 6.75 0.27 0.19
C THR A 143 8.13 -0.17 -0.31
N LYS A 144 8.24 -1.34 -0.89
CA LYS A 144 9.49 -1.79 -1.52
C LYS A 144 9.24 -2.67 -2.73
N ASP A 145 10.23 -2.75 -3.58
CA ASP A 145 10.41 -3.82 -4.55
C ASP A 145 11.65 -4.66 -4.19
N SER A 146 12.11 -5.54 -5.08
CA SER A 146 13.31 -6.36 -4.84
C SER A 146 14.60 -5.55 -4.69
N PHE A 147 14.63 -4.31 -5.16
CA PHE A 147 15.85 -3.51 -5.29
C PHE A 147 15.81 -2.19 -4.51
N ARG A 148 14.62 -1.64 -4.27
CA ARG A 148 14.45 -0.27 -3.76
C ARG A 148 13.37 -0.21 -2.70
N VAL A 149 13.52 0.78 -1.82
CA VAL A 149 12.53 1.14 -0.80
C VAL A 149 11.99 2.54 -1.12
N PHE A 150 10.71 2.74 -0.84
CA PHE A 150 10.03 4.00 -1.07
C PHE A 150 9.22 4.41 0.16
N TYR A 151 9.04 5.72 0.32
CA TYR A 151 8.14 6.30 1.31
C TYR A 151 7.20 7.30 0.62
N LYS A 152 5.89 7.06 0.68
CA LYS A 152 4.85 7.91 0.05
C LYS A 152 5.19 8.25 -1.41
N GLY A 153 5.56 7.24 -2.19
CA GLY A 153 5.88 7.35 -3.62
C GLY A 153 7.29 7.83 -3.94
N GLN A 154 8.07 8.31 -2.96
CA GLN A 154 9.43 8.78 -3.15
C GLN A 154 10.44 7.69 -2.80
N LYS A 155 11.45 7.49 -3.66
CA LYS A 155 12.56 6.55 -3.39
C LYS A 155 13.34 7.01 -2.16
N ILE A 156 13.66 6.07 -1.29
CA ILE A 156 14.59 6.30 -0.18
C ILE A 156 15.99 5.93 -0.65
N ASP A 157 16.85 6.92 -0.73
CA ASP A 157 18.25 6.67 -1.06
C ASP A 157 18.95 5.93 0.08
N ASP A 158 19.95 5.13 -0.28
CA ASP A 158 20.74 4.32 0.65
C ASP A 158 19.99 3.18 1.39
N ALA A 159 18.68 3.01 1.24
CA ALA A 159 17.96 1.92 1.88
C ALA A 159 18.20 0.58 1.16
N THR A 160 18.52 -0.45 1.92
CA THR A 160 18.76 -1.82 1.42
C THR A 160 17.47 -2.63 1.44
N ALA A 161 16.82 -2.80 0.28
CA ALA A 161 15.50 -3.42 0.18
C ALA A 161 15.43 -4.86 0.72
N SER A 162 16.50 -5.66 0.54
CA SER A 162 16.55 -7.06 0.98
C SER A 162 16.43 -7.22 2.50
N SER A 163 16.99 -6.29 3.29
CA SER A 163 16.98 -6.32 4.75
C SER A 163 16.03 -5.29 5.37
N PHE A 164 15.26 -4.57 4.56
CA PHE A 164 14.41 -3.50 5.07
C PHE A 164 13.20 -4.04 5.82
N THR A 165 13.02 -3.58 7.06
CA THR A 165 11.94 -3.95 7.96
C THR A 165 11.28 -2.73 8.60
N LEU A 166 9.96 -2.79 8.75
CA LEU A 166 9.20 -1.78 9.47
C LEU A 166 9.28 -2.07 10.98
N LEU A 167 9.55 -1.05 11.77
CA LEU A 167 9.60 -1.13 13.24
C LEU A 167 8.34 -0.58 13.91
N GLY A 168 7.51 0.13 13.14
CA GLY A 168 6.30 0.81 13.62
C GLY A 168 6.53 2.27 14.01
N ARG A 169 5.42 3.03 14.19
CA ARG A 169 5.42 4.44 14.60
C ARG A 169 6.23 5.35 13.66
N GLY A 170 6.30 5.01 12.37
CA GLY A 170 7.07 5.72 11.36
C GLY A 170 8.54 5.32 11.28
N TYR A 171 9.03 4.47 12.19
CA TYR A 171 10.39 3.96 12.15
C TYR A 171 10.51 2.69 11.31
N ALA A 172 11.63 2.60 10.60
CA ALA A 172 12.03 1.44 9.83
C ALA A 172 13.56 1.30 9.86
N LYS A 173 14.09 0.13 9.53
CA LYS A 173 15.54 -0.08 9.41
C LYS A 173 15.87 -1.09 8.33
N ASP A 174 17.10 -1.01 7.84
CA ASP A 174 17.79 -2.09 7.17
C ASP A 174 18.93 -2.63 8.07
N SER A 175 19.80 -3.46 7.54
CA SER A 175 20.94 -4.01 8.31
C SER A 175 21.93 -2.96 8.82
N PHE A 176 21.95 -1.77 8.20
CA PHE A 176 22.97 -0.76 8.44
C PHE A 176 22.44 0.58 8.93
N ARG A 177 21.17 0.90 8.62
CA ARG A 177 20.62 2.23 8.79
C ARG A 177 19.22 2.20 9.40
N VAL A 178 18.89 3.27 10.08
CA VAL A 178 17.55 3.53 10.63
C VAL A 178 16.91 4.70 9.90
N PHE A 179 15.59 4.61 9.70
CA PHE A 179 14.80 5.62 9.00
C PHE A 179 13.60 6.02 9.83
N TYR A 180 13.20 7.28 9.72
CA TYR A 180 11.95 7.79 10.25
C TYR A 180 11.17 8.51 9.14
N LYS A 181 9.96 8.03 8.83
CA LYS A 181 9.09 8.60 7.77
C LYS A 181 9.86 8.86 6.46
N GLY A 182 10.65 7.88 6.02
CA GLY A 182 11.43 7.91 4.80
C GLY A 182 12.76 8.65 4.86
N LYS A 183 13.09 9.30 5.98
CA LYS A 183 14.38 10.00 6.16
C LYS A 183 15.33 9.16 7.00
N LYS A 184 16.58 9.04 6.57
CA LYS A 184 17.65 8.40 7.33
C LYS A 184 17.89 9.17 8.63
N ILE A 185 18.12 8.44 9.71
CA ILE A 185 18.53 8.98 11.01
C ILE A 185 20.05 8.84 11.12
N ASP A 186 20.77 9.96 11.02
CA ASP A 186 22.22 9.93 11.10
C ASP A 186 22.71 9.56 12.50
N GLY A 187 23.74 8.71 12.55
CA GLY A 187 24.34 8.24 13.80
C GLY A 187 23.52 7.20 14.56
N ALA A 188 22.36 6.76 14.07
CA ALA A 188 21.59 5.70 14.69
C ALA A 188 22.18 4.32 14.37
N THR A 189 22.31 3.47 15.40
CA THR A 189 22.87 2.12 15.31
C THR A 189 21.77 1.08 15.06
N ALA A 190 21.60 0.64 13.81
CA ALA A 190 20.50 -0.23 13.38
C ALA A 190 20.42 -1.56 14.15
N SER A 191 21.57 -2.17 14.55
CA SER A 191 21.62 -3.45 15.26
C SER A 191 20.98 -3.40 16.64
N SER A 192 21.08 -2.26 17.35
CA SER A 192 20.56 -2.08 18.71
C SER A 192 19.33 -1.17 18.79
N PHE A 193 18.80 -0.73 17.65
CA PHE A 193 17.70 0.23 17.60
C PHE A 193 16.38 -0.39 18.04
N VAL A 194 15.73 0.24 19.02
CA VAL A 194 14.45 -0.18 19.59
C VAL A 194 13.49 1.02 19.60
N VAL A 195 12.28 0.80 19.09
CA VAL A 195 11.19 1.78 19.15
C VAL A 195 10.47 1.66 20.49
N LEU A 196 10.26 2.78 21.14
CA LEU A 196 9.56 2.92 22.42
C LEU A 196 8.17 3.56 22.19
N ASP A 197 7.46 3.83 23.28
CA ASP A 197 6.16 4.49 23.21
C ASP A 197 6.26 5.99 22.90
N ASN A 198 5.12 6.60 22.53
CA ASN A 198 4.97 8.03 22.32
C ASN A 198 5.93 8.67 21.30
N GLY A 199 6.44 7.89 20.33
CA GLY A 199 7.35 8.39 19.30
C GLY A 199 8.82 8.41 19.70
N TYR A 200 9.15 7.89 20.89
CA TYR A 200 10.53 7.69 21.33
C TYR A 200 11.13 6.41 20.73
N ALA A 201 12.45 6.43 20.59
CA ALA A 201 13.26 5.29 20.24
C ALA A 201 14.66 5.44 20.84
N LYS A 202 15.42 4.35 20.90
CA LYS A 202 16.80 4.37 21.39
C LYS A 202 17.66 3.33 20.69
N ASP A 203 18.94 3.57 20.69
CA ASP A 203 19.97 2.56 20.48
C ASP A 203 20.89 2.49 21.71
N ASN A 204 22.03 1.80 21.62
CA ASN A 204 22.98 1.68 22.73
C ASN A 204 23.64 3.01 23.13
N PHE A 205 23.60 4.03 22.27
CA PHE A 205 24.37 5.27 22.45
C PHE A 205 23.50 6.52 22.54
N SER A 206 22.24 6.44 22.11
CA SER A 206 21.44 7.63 21.90
C SER A 206 19.95 7.37 22.07
N THR A 207 19.23 8.41 22.45
CA THR A 207 17.76 8.46 22.45
C THR A 207 17.28 9.35 21.32
N TYR A 208 16.11 9.01 20.77
CA TYR A 208 15.52 9.69 19.62
C TYR A 208 14.05 10.00 19.91
N TYR A 209 13.58 11.14 19.42
CA TYR A 209 12.17 11.50 19.44
C TYR A 209 11.71 11.89 18.02
N LYS A 210 10.74 11.13 17.47
CA LYS A 210 10.21 11.34 16.12
C LYS A 210 11.31 11.49 15.06
N GLY A 211 12.34 10.63 15.15
CA GLY A 211 13.46 10.60 14.22
C GLY A 211 14.62 11.58 14.51
N ASN A 212 14.50 12.44 15.52
CA ASN A 212 15.58 13.35 15.91
C ASN A 212 16.30 12.83 17.16
N LYS A 213 17.63 12.90 17.14
CA LYS A 213 18.46 12.61 18.31
C LYS A 213 18.26 13.69 19.38
N ILE A 214 18.10 13.27 20.63
CA ILE A 214 17.89 14.13 21.81
C ILE A 214 18.93 13.83 22.88
#